data_53ad52a028db51747fa3c8ff75a6fc05
#
_entry.id   53ad52a028db51747fa3c8ff75a6fc05
#
_cell.length_a   1.000
_cell.length_b   1.000
_cell.length_c   1.000
_cell.angle_alpha   90.00
_cell.angle_beta   90.00
_cell.angle_gamma   90.00
#
_symmetry.space_group_name_H-M   'P 1'
#
loop_
_entity.id
_entity.type
_entity.pdbx_description
1 polymer ?
#
loop_
_entity_poly.entity_id
_entity_poly.type
_entity_poly.pdbx_seq_one_letter_code
_entity_poly.pdbx_strand_id
1 'polypeptide(L)'
;MVSAQQVEVRTKQNINVMKLNTLNSVMVLATTFADKGDWTVEQQFVLQMGSSYLLAHGIGTPLAKDAVTTVTVPCDGEYNVLVRTKNWTKHWSDGPTPGIFEVKIDGQSDGVTYGTDSVNWYWQKGGKVSLTAGEHTIALHDLTGFDGRCDAVILTTEDYTPSESLEEYFELREALLGTPVVEDKGSYDFVVVGGGISGICAALAASRLGLKVALIQDRYVLGGNNSSEVRVGLGGQINIDPYPSLGYLLNEIGPDRIGNARGAHHYQDDKKLNVVLAEKNISLFMGYTVIEVEKSGDAIASVVAQEATMQNRIKISGKYFSDCTGDAHLGYMAGAECRMGREARAEFNEPLAPEKADDMTMGVSIEWYCEDWNTPCTFPDSLDWGLRLDEYTVEPVHRANWYWEVGMMDDQVADAEKIRDYGMYVAYSTFSYCKNRYSKKEDWICTHLTWVSHVSGKRESRRIMGDYILREQDLTRPIHHEDETCTTTWRIDQHYPMEKNSKDYPNQEWLSYGVLTPIDFYALPYRCFYSKDISNMFMAGRNISVTHIALGSTRVMRTCGLIGEVVGMAAAVCARNNATPRDVYTTYFEDLKELMRKGTGRTDVPYTQFYHQVDRTGHQAEDR
;
A
#
# COMPACT_ATOMS: atom_id res chain seq x y z
N MET A 1 17.57 17.63 11.95
CA MET A 1 18.69 17.24 11.06
C MET A 1 19.10 15.83 11.44
N VAL A 2 18.48 14.84 10.84
CA VAL A 2 18.90 13.45 10.93
C VAL A 2 19.68 13.18 9.65
N SER A 3 20.96 12.90 9.81
CA SER A 3 21.90 12.64 8.72
C SER A 3 21.48 11.41 7.92
N ALA A 4 21.46 11.53 6.59
CA ALA A 4 21.40 10.41 5.67
C ALA A 4 22.51 9.41 6.04
N GLN A 5 22.15 8.27 6.62
CA GLN A 5 23.04 7.13 6.69
C GLN A 5 23.19 6.57 5.26
N GLN A 6 24.35 6.82 4.68
CA GLN A 6 24.82 6.15 3.49
C GLN A 6 24.77 4.64 3.76
N VAL A 7 24.07 3.93 2.89
CA VAL A 7 24.25 2.49 2.76
C VAL A 7 25.66 2.29 2.17
N GLU A 8 26.64 2.17 3.02
CA GLU A 8 27.96 1.69 2.63
C GLU A 8 27.80 0.24 2.17
N VAL A 9 28.23 0.00 0.94
CA VAL A 9 28.53 -1.35 0.45
C VAL A 9 29.65 -1.90 1.34
N ARG A 10 29.30 -2.59 2.40
CA ARG A 10 30.26 -3.29 3.27
C ARG A 10 30.78 -4.48 2.52
N THR A 11 32.06 -4.45 2.20
CA THR A 11 32.88 -5.61 1.85
C THR A 11 32.63 -6.75 2.83
N LYS A 12 32.34 -7.93 2.27
CA LYS A 12 32.14 -9.21 2.97
C LYS A 12 33.15 -9.39 4.11
N GLN A 13 32.72 -9.15 5.34
CA GLN A 13 33.37 -9.74 6.50
C GLN A 13 32.76 -11.14 6.67
N ASN A 14 33.64 -12.16 6.72
CA ASN A 14 33.28 -13.54 6.98
C ASN A 14 32.56 -13.65 8.33
N ILE A 15 31.25 -13.54 8.34
CA ILE A 15 30.41 -13.92 9.46
C ILE A 15 30.19 -15.43 9.30
N ASN A 16 30.44 -16.18 10.36
CA ASN A 16 30.38 -17.64 10.42
C ASN A 16 28.89 -18.07 10.46
N VAL A 17 28.17 -17.93 9.35
CA VAL A 17 26.70 -18.02 9.23
C VAL A 17 26.18 -19.44 9.02
N MET A 18 27.02 -20.44 8.72
CA MET A 18 26.52 -21.78 8.41
C MET A 18 26.63 -22.75 9.59
N LYS A 19 25.69 -22.63 10.55
CA LYS A 19 25.42 -23.75 11.47
C LYS A 19 24.34 -24.70 10.94
N LEU A 20 23.63 -24.34 9.87
CA LEU A 20 22.62 -25.19 9.26
C LEU A 20 23.23 -26.06 8.14
N ASN A 21 23.10 -27.35 8.25
CA ASN A 21 23.48 -28.25 7.16
C ASN A 21 22.42 -28.24 6.07
N THR A 22 22.69 -27.54 4.98
CA THR A 22 21.77 -27.41 3.84
C THR A 22 21.45 -28.76 3.18
N LEU A 23 22.31 -29.79 3.35
CA LEU A 23 22.07 -31.12 2.83
C LEU A 23 20.98 -31.89 3.60
N ASN A 24 20.69 -31.49 4.84
CA ASN A 24 19.70 -32.13 5.72
C ASN A 24 18.55 -31.18 6.08
N SER A 25 18.35 -30.13 5.29
CA SER A 25 17.35 -29.12 5.56
C SER A 25 16.60 -28.75 4.29
N VAL A 26 15.33 -28.45 4.42
CA VAL A 26 14.49 -27.93 3.35
C VAL A 26 13.73 -26.72 3.84
N MET A 27 13.65 -25.67 3.01
CA MET A 27 12.87 -24.47 3.27
C MET A 27 11.79 -24.33 2.20
N VAL A 28 10.61 -23.88 2.62
CA VAL A 28 9.55 -23.48 1.71
C VAL A 28 8.98 -22.15 2.17
N LEU A 29 8.81 -21.20 1.24
CA LEU A 29 8.12 -19.94 1.50
C LEU A 29 6.62 -20.19 1.41
N ALA A 30 5.86 -19.67 2.36
CA ALA A 30 4.41 -19.90 2.41
C ALA A 30 3.71 -19.40 1.14
N THR A 31 4.15 -18.27 0.58
CA THR A 31 3.57 -17.71 -0.66
C THR A 31 3.86 -18.57 -1.91
N THR A 32 4.75 -19.56 -1.84
CA THR A 32 5.01 -20.51 -2.93
C THR A 32 4.17 -21.78 -2.84
N PHE A 33 3.33 -21.93 -1.81
CA PHE A 33 2.47 -23.10 -1.68
C PHE A 33 1.63 -23.32 -2.93
N ALA A 34 1.52 -24.55 -3.38
CA ALA A 34 0.85 -24.91 -4.62
C ALA A 34 -0.65 -24.60 -4.58
N ASP A 35 -1.29 -24.90 -3.46
CA ASP A 35 -2.65 -24.47 -3.15
C ASP A 35 -2.61 -23.59 -1.88
N LYS A 36 -3.07 -22.36 -2.00
CA LYS A 36 -3.12 -21.42 -0.87
C LYS A 36 -4.41 -21.54 -0.05
N GLY A 37 -5.34 -22.41 -0.47
CA GLY A 37 -6.63 -22.56 0.16
C GLY A 37 -7.35 -21.21 0.24
N ASP A 38 -7.79 -20.86 1.46
CA ASP A 38 -8.44 -19.58 1.74
C ASP A 38 -7.47 -18.54 2.34
N TRP A 39 -6.17 -18.83 2.41
CA TRP A 39 -5.15 -17.89 2.87
C TRP A 39 -4.86 -16.81 1.83
N THR A 40 -4.71 -15.59 2.29
CA THR A 40 -4.42 -14.42 1.44
C THR A 40 -2.92 -14.16 1.34
N VAL A 41 -2.42 -13.86 0.13
CA VAL A 41 -1.04 -13.39 -0.06
C VAL A 41 -0.95 -11.92 0.35
N GLU A 42 -0.08 -11.64 1.33
CA GLU A 42 0.20 -10.31 1.80
C GLU A 42 1.58 -9.85 1.34
N GLN A 43 1.64 -8.78 0.52
CA GLN A 43 2.88 -8.29 -0.07
C GLN A 43 3.18 -6.80 0.21
N GLN A 44 2.34 -6.11 1.00
CA GLN A 44 2.53 -4.68 1.26
C GLN A 44 3.85 -4.34 1.94
N PHE A 45 4.45 -5.30 2.66
CA PHE A 45 5.58 -5.06 3.57
C PHE A 45 6.88 -5.73 3.12
N VAL A 46 6.99 -6.10 1.85
CA VAL A 46 8.19 -6.75 1.29
C VAL A 46 9.45 -5.92 1.52
N LEU A 47 9.36 -4.59 1.46
CA LEU A 47 10.52 -3.71 1.69
C LEU A 47 10.96 -3.66 3.16
N GLN A 48 10.03 -3.88 4.11
CA GLN A 48 10.31 -3.83 5.55
C GLN A 48 10.74 -5.18 6.10
N MET A 49 10.11 -6.27 5.67
CA MET A 49 10.34 -7.61 6.22
C MET A 49 11.10 -8.57 5.29
N GLY A 50 11.37 -8.12 4.07
CA GLY A 50 12.14 -8.88 3.07
C GLY A 50 11.38 -9.99 2.35
N SER A 51 10.10 -10.16 2.61
CA SER A 51 9.26 -11.19 2.03
C SER A 51 7.79 -10.79 2.00
N SER A 52 7.00 -11.43 1.16
CA SER A 52 5.56 -11.55 1.29
C SER A 52 5.23 -12.79 2.11
N TYR A 53 4.01 -12.88 2.64
CA TYR A 53 3.60 -13.99 3.51
C TYR A 53 2.14 -14.40 3.26
N LEU A 54 1.72 -15.53 3.82
CA LEU A 54 0.32 -15.92 3.87
C LEU A 54 -0.35 -15.41 5.15
N LEU A 55 -1.54 -14.85 5.00
CA LEU A 55 -2.37 -14.25 6.05
C LEU A 55 -3.71 -14.99 6.14
N ALA A 56 -4.06 -15.48 7.33
CA ALA A 56 -5.34 -16.13 7.61
C ALA A 56 -6.42 -15.09 7.93
N HIS A 57 -6.89 -14.38 6.90
CA HIS A 57 -7.85 -13.27 7.02
C HIS A 57 -9.30 -13.76 7.02
N GLY A 58 -9.67 -14.53 8.04
CA GLY A 58 -11.00 -15.14 8.21
C GLY A 58 -12.01 -14.29 8.96
N ILE A 59 -11.65 -13.08 9.38
CA ILE A 59 -12.52 -12.11 10.06
C ILE A 59 -13.20 -12.73 11.29
N GLY A 60 -12.38 -13.42 12.13
CA GLY A 60 -12.86 -14.10 13.36
C GLY A 60 -13.54 -15.44 13.12
N THR A 61 -13.48 -15.98 11.92
CA THR A 61 -13.92 -17.33 11.58
C THR A 61 -12.76 -18.13 10.99
N PRO A 62 -12.40 -19.30 11.52
CA PRO A 62 -11.33 -20.12 10.94
C PRO A 62 -11.55 -20.38 9.46
N LEU A 63 -10.46 -20.32 8.69
CA LEU A 63 -10.49 -20.58 7.26
C LEU A 63 -10.94 -22.02 6.99
N ALA A 64 -11.78 -22.20 5.96
CA ALA A 64 -12.33 -23.52 5.64
C ALA A 64 -11.30 -24.43 4.92
N LYS A 65 -10.32 -23.83 4.23
CA LYS A 65 -9.32 -24.56 3.44
C LYS A 65 -7.92 -24.20 3.88
N ASP A 66 -7.14 -25.22 4.21
CA ASP A 66 -5.72 -25.11 4.51
C ASP A 66 -4.94 -24.69 3.26
N ALA A 67 -3.83 -23.94 3.47
CA ALA A 67 -2.84 -23.78 2.43
C ALA A 67 -1.93 -25.02 2.41
N VAL A 68 -1.71 -25.62 1.24
CA VAL A 68 -1.03 -26.91 1.11
C VAL A 68 0.04 -26.88 0.02
N THR A 69 1.17 -27.52 0.31
CA THR A 69 2.23 -27.77 -0.69
C THR A 69 2.92 -29.10 -0.44
N THR A 70 3.73 -29.55 -1.39
CA THR A 70 4.61 -30.72 -1.27
C THR A 70 6.06 -30.27 -1.22
N VAL A 71 6.84 -30.89 -0.34
CA VAL A 71 8.30 -30.70 -0.24
C VAL A 71 8.99 -32.04 -0.33
N THR A 72 10.24 -32.05 -0.83
CA THR A 72 11.08 -33.27 -0.86
C THR A 72 12.12 -33.15 0.23
N VAL A 73 12.05 -34.02 1.25
CA VAL A 73 13.10 -34.11 2.27
C VAL A 73 14.25 -34.99 1.80
N PRO A 74 15.52 -34.61 2.08
CA PRO A 74 16.68 -35.23 1.47
C PRO A 74 17.10 -36.59 2.08
N CYS A 75 16.73 -36.87 3.32
CA CYS A 75 17.14 -38.09 4.04
C CYS A 75 16.11 -38.50 5.09
N ASP A 76 16.19 -39.78 5.51
CA ASP A 76 15.42 -40.25 6.68
C ASP A 76 15.93 -39.55 7.95
N GLY A 77 15.05 -39.18 8.84
CA GLY A 77 15.45 -38.54 10.11
C GLY A 77 14.32 -38.01 10.96
N GLU A 78 14.69 -37.51 12.12
CA GLU A 78 13.82 -36.69 12.98
C GLU A 78 14.06 -35.23 12.66
N TYR A 79 13.05 -34.56 12.10
CA TYR A 79 13.12 -33.17 11.67
C TYR A 79 12.50 -32.24 12.71
N ASN A 80 13.21 -31.17 13.04
CA ASN A 80 12.68 -30.02 13.75
C ASN A 80 11.88 -29.17 12.75
N VAL A 81 10.71 -28.73 13.14
CA VAL A 81 9.89 -27.78 12.39
C VAL A 81 10.19 -26.36 12.89
N LEU A 82 10.53 -25.45 11.98
CA LEU A 82 10.72 -24.03 12.29
C LEU A 82 9.79 -23.22 11.40
N VAL A 83 9.05 -22.30 12.00
CA VAL A 83 8.08 -21.47 11.27
C VAL A 83 8.39 -19.99 11.48
N ARG A 84 8.55 -19.23 10.39
CA ARG A 84 8.72 -17.78 10.48
C ARG A 84 7.34 -17.12 10.55
N THR A 85 7.05 -16.55 11.71
CA THR A 85 5.74 -16.00 12.08
C THR A 85 5.89 -14.84 13.06
N LYS A 86 4.78 -14.26 13.54
CA LYS A 86 4.78 -13.23 14.61
C LYS A 86 3.44 -13.22 15.35
N ASN A 87 3.47 -12.74 16.59
CA ASN A 87 2.25 -12.37 17.32
C ASN A 87 1.92 -10.91 17.00
N TRP A 88 0.99 -10.70 16.08
CA TRP A 88 0.69 -9.36 15.57
C TRP A 88 0.01 -8.42 16.58
N THR A 89 -0.61 -8.95 17.65
CA THR A 89 -1.25 -8.14 18.70
C THR A 89 -0.34 -7.79 19.89
N LYS A 90 0.87 -8.34 19.93
CA LYS A 90 1.80 -8.20 21.06
C LYS A 90 2.23 -6.76 21.37
N HIS A 91 2.11 -5.84 20.43
CA HIS A 91 2.34 -4.42 20.67
C HIS A 91 1.36 -3.80 21.68
N TRP A 92 0.14 -4.35 21.77
CA TRP A 92 -0.96 -3.73 22.51
C TRP A 92 -1.55 -4.64 23.59
N SER A 93 -1.25 -5.94 23.54
CA SER A 93 -1.80 -6.92 24.47
C SER A 93 -0.75 -7.93 24.91
N ASP A 94 -0.72 -8.20 26.23
CA ASP A 94 -0.01 -9.33 26.84
C ASP A 94 -0.92 -10.55 27.01
N GLY A 95 -2.16 -10.47 26.58
CA GLY A 95 -3.13 -11.55 26.58
C GLY A 95 -2.85 -12.63 25.52
N PRO A 96 -3.75 -13.60 25.39
CA PRO A 96 -3.63 -14.62 24.36
C PRO A 96 -3.69 -13.97 22.97
N THR A 97 -2.83 -14.44 22.05
CA THR A 97 -2.87 -13.97 20.67
C THR A 97 -4.10 -14.51 19.95
N PRO A 98 -4.83 -13.67 19.19
CA PRO A 98 -5.97 -14.14 18.41
C PRO A 98 -5.54 -14.83 17.10
N GLY A 99 -4.38 -14.48 16.53
CA GLY A 99 -3.93 -14.95 15.21
C GLY A 99 -3.06 -16.19 15.29
N ILE A 100 -3.65 -17.37 15.55
CA ILE A 100 -2.93 -18.62 15.74
C ILE A 100 -3.28 -19.66 14.66
N PHE A 101 -2.29 -20.53 14.36
CA PHE A 101 -2.42 -21.62 13.39
C PHE A 101 -1.53 -22.80 13.75
N GLU A 102 -1.72 -23.92 13.07
CA GLU A 102 -0.89 -25.14 13.16
C GLU A 102 -0.22 -25.44 11.82
N VAL A 103 0.91 -26.16 11.90
CA VAL A 103 1.54 -26.80 10.74
C VAL A 103 1.23 -28.28 10.78
N LYS A 104 0.71 -28.81 9.67
CA LYS A 104 0.47 -30.25 9.51
C LYS A 104 1.44 -30.81 8.48
N ILE A 105 2.05 -31.94 8.81
CA ILE A 105 2.92 -32.69 7.91
C ILE A 105 2.27 -34.06 7.69
N ASP A 106 2.04 -34.41 6.43
CA ASP A 106 1.29 -35.61 6.01
C ASP A 106 -0.08 -35.73 6.74
N GLY A 107 -0.74 -34.59 6.92
CA GLY A 107 -2.03 -34.48 7.57
C GLY A 107 -2.01 -34.56 9.10
N GLN A 108 -0.84 -34.65 9.74
CA GLN A 108 -0.70 -34.69 11.19
C GLN A 108 -0.09 -33.38 11.70
N SER A 109 -0.72 -32.76 12.73
CA SER A 109 -0.16 -31.61 13.43
C SER A 109 1.18 -31.98 14.07
N ASP A 110 2.15 -31.06 14.03
CA ASP A 110 3.41 -31.18 14.76
C ASP A 110 3.26 -30.94 16.27
N GLY A 111 2.03 -30.65 16.73
CA GLY A 111 1.66 -30.47 18.13
C GLY A 111 1.96 -29.09 18.70
N VAL A 112 2.27 -28.11 17.86
CA VAL A 112 2.60 -26.73 18.27
C VAL A 112 1.66 -25.72 17.62
N THR A 113 1.23 -24.76 18.42
CA THR A 113 0.46 -23.58 17.94
C THR A 113 1.44 -22.44 17.64
N TYR A 114 1.34 -21.88 16.44
CA TYR A 114 2.22 -20.82 15.95
C TYR A 114 1.59 -19.44 16.03
N GLY A 115 2.44 -18.40 16.00
CA GLY A 115 2.03 -16.99 16.06
C GLY A 115 1.90 -16.46 17.49
N THR A 116 2.54 -17.09 18.49
CA THR A 116 2.24 -16.89 19.91
C THR A 116 3.13 -15.90 20.66
N ASP A 117 4.41 -15.70 20.25
CA ASP A 117 5.39 -15.06 21.13
C ASP A 117 5.78 -13.63 20.75
N SER A 118 6.61 -13.49 19.69
CA SER A 118 7.28 -12.23 19.37
C SER A 118 6.41 -11.27 18.58
N VAL A 119 6.52 -9.99 18.88
CA VAL A 119 5.96 -8.89 18.09
C VAL A 119 6.69 -8.71 16.75
N ASN A 120 7.95 -9.12 16.68
CA ASN A 120 8.73 -9.12 15.46
C ASN A 120 8.54 -10.43 14.69
N TRP A 121 8.88 -10.42 13.43
CA TRP A 121 9.03 -11.64 12.63
C TRP A 121 10.18 -12.48 13.20
N TYR A 122 9.90 -13.71 13.62
CA TYR A 122 10.85 -14.60 14.28
C TYR A 122 10.64 -16.05 13.83
N TRP A 123 11.61 -16.91 14.14
CA TRP A 123 11.51 -18.35 13.91
C TRP A 123 11.00 -19.05 15.16
N GLN A 124 9.72 -19.41 15.17
CA GLN A 124 9.13 -20.20 16.24
C GLN A 124 9.50 -21.67 16.04
N LYS A 125 10.05 -22.29 17.10
CA LYS A 125 10.30 -23.74 17.13
C LYS A 125 8.98 -24.48 17.24
N GLY A 126 8.80 -25.45 16.35
CA GLY A 126 7.71 -26.41 16.37
C GLY A 126 8.05 -27.74 17.01
N GLY A 127 7.25 -28.74 16.70
CA GLY A 127 7.47 -30.11 17.09
C GLY A 127 8.58 -30.79 16.31
N LYS A 128 8.82 -32.07 16.66
CA LYS A 128 9.68 -32.95 15.92
C LYS A 128 8.87 -34.01 15.17
N VAL A 129 9.21 -34.24 13.94
CA VAL A 129 8.52 -35.20 13.06
C VAL A 129 9.51 -36.16 12.45
N SER A 130 9.18 -37.47 12.47
CA SER A 130 9.99 -38.51 11.82
C SER A 130 9.57 -38.64 10.37
N LEU A 131 10.47 -38.34 9.44
CA LEU A 131 10.22 -38.38 7.99
C LEU A 131 11.20 -39.31 7.31
N THR A 132 10.75 -39.97 6.23
CA THR A 132 11.62 -40.73 5.30
C THR A 132 12.07 -39.81 4.17
N ALA A 133 13.16 -40.11 3.52
CA ALA A 133 13.57 -39.42 2.30
C ALA A 133 12.46 -39.50 1.23
N GLY A 134 12.10 -38.36 0.63
CA GLY A 134 11.06 -38.30 -0.39
C GLY A 134 10.08 -37.17 -0.21
N GLU A 135 8.94 -37.29 -0.87
CA GLU A 135 7.90 -36.26 -0.87
C GLU A 135 7.00 -36.34 0.36
N HIS A 136 6.77 -35.16 0.99
CA HIS A 136 5.86 -34.96 2.12
C HIS A 136 4.99 -33.76 1.88
N THR A 137 3.76 -33.77 2.41
CA THR A 137 2.87 -32.60 2.35
C THR A 137 3.07 -31.71 3.57
N ILE A 138 3.05 -30.39 3.36
CA ILE A 138 2.98 -29.39 4.42
C ILE A 138 1.68 -28.61 4.23
N ALA A 139 0.91 -28.44 5.32
CA ALA A 139 -0.29 -27.62 5.34
C ALA A 139 -0.24 -26.59 6.48
N LEU A 140 -0.75 -25.39 6.22
CA LEU A 140 -1.03 -24.37 7.23
C LEU A 140 -2.51 -24.43 7.56
N HIS A 141 -2.84 -24.71 8.81
CA HIS A 141 -4.20 -24.83 9.31
C HIS A 141 -4.54 -23.68 10.27
N ASP A 142 -5.41 -22.79 9.83
CA ASP A 142 -5.87 -21.67 10.66
C ASP A 142 -6.82 -22.13 11.76
N LEU A 143 -6.67 -21.58 12.97
CA LEU A 143 -7.47 -21.95 14.12
C LEU A 143 -8.54 -20.90 14.50
N THR A 144 -8.41 -19.66 14.00
CA THR A 144 -9.21 -18.55 14.54
C THR A 144 -9.77 -17.57 13.51
N GLY A 145 -9.13 -17.44 12.35
CA GLY A 145 -9.49 -16.42 11.36
C GLY A 145 -9.08 -14.99 11.74
N PHE A 146 -8.23 -14.83 12.74
CA PHE A 146 -7.75 -13.52 13.19
C PHE A 146 -6.31 -13.26 12.76
N ASP A 147 -6.05 -13.35 11.46
CA ASP A 147 -4.83 -12.89 10.82
C ASP A 147 -3.55 -13.59 11.29
N GLY A 148 -3.63 -14.89 11.63
CA GLY A 148 -2.46 -15.75 11.74
C GLY A 148 -1.62 -15.66 10.48
N ARG A 149 -0.28 -15.62 10.59
CA ARG A 149 0.59 -15.36 9.44
C ARG A 149 1.84 -16.21 9.40
N CYS A 150 2.13 -16.73 8.24
CA CYS A 150 3.29 -17.57 7.96
C CYS A 150 4.07 -17.04 6.75
N ASP A 151 5.37 -16.79 6.95
CA ASP A 151 6.27 -16.42 5.87
C ASP A 151 6.99 -17.64 5.28
N ALA A 152 7.55 -18.48 6.16
CA ALA A 152 8.33 -19.64 5.73
C ALA A 152 8.27 -20.80 6.74
N VAL A 153 8.47 -22.01 6.24
CA VAL A 153 8.64 -23.23 7.04
C VAL A 153 10.00 -23.84 6.69
N ILE A 154 10.77 -24.23 7.72
CA ILE A 154 11.99 -25.04 7.56
C ILE A 154 11.78 -26.37 8.27
N LEU A 155 12.15 -27.46 7.58
CA LEU A 155 12.33 -28.78 8.16
C LEU A 155 13.83 -29.07 8.18
N THR A 156 14.40 -29.38 9.36
CA THR A 156 15.84 -29.64 9.52
C THR A 156 16.11 -30.67 10.58
N THR A 157 17.10 -31.56 10.33
CA THR A 157 17.59 -32.52 11.34
C THR A 157 18.51 -31.85 12.37
N GLU A 158 18.91 -30.59 12.15
CA GLU A 158 19.83 -29.86 13.01
C GLU A 158 19.08 -29.17 14.17
N ASP A 159 19.70 -29.07 15.35
CA ASP A 159 19.21 -28.28 16.46
C ASP A 159 19.69 -26.81 16.31
N TYR A 160 19.08 -26.12 15.35
CA TYR A 160 19.41 -24.73 15.02
C TYR A 160 18.13 -23.92 14.82
N THR A 161 18.13 -22.70 15.30
CA THR A 161 17.07 -21.71 15.05
C THR A 161 17.73 -20.43 14.56
N PRO A 162 17.37 -19.94 13.37
CA PRO A 162 17.91 -18.68 12.84
C PRO A 162 17.54 -17.49 13.75
N SER A 163 18.34 -16.43 13.69
CA SER A 163 18.01 -15.17 14.37
C SER A 163 16.88 -14.41 13.67
N GLU A 164 16.43 -13.29 14.26
CA GLU A 164 15.43 -12.39 13.67
C GLU A 164 16.04 -11.44 12.62
N SER A 165 17.38 -11.52 12.37
CA SER A 165 18.09 -10.66 11.44
C SER A 165 17.61 -10.88 10.00
N LEU A 166 17.27 -9.80 9.28
CA LEU A 166 16.95 -9.86 7.85
C LEU A 166 18.16 -10.30 7.01
N GLU A 167 19.37 -9.92 7.40
CA GLU A 167 20.60 -10.32 6.70
C GLU A 167 20.76 -11.85 6.74
N GLU A 168 20.65 -12.45 7.94
CA GLU A 168 20.68 -13.90 8.10
C GLU A 168 19.54 -14.59 7.36
N TYR A 169 18.35 -13.99 7.36
CA TYR A 169 17.20 -14.52 6.63
C TYR A 169 17.44 -14.57 5.11
N PHE A 170 18.03 -13.53 4.53
CA PHE A 170 18.36 -13.54 3.10
C PHE A 170 19.47 -14.55 2.76
N GLU A 171 20.51 -14.64 3.58
CA GLU A 171 21.57 -15.64 3.40
C GLU A 171 21.02 -17.06 3.49
N LEU A 172 20.14 -17.32 4.45
CA LEU A 172 19.49 -18.61 4.63
C LEU A 172 18.61 -18.99 3.44
N ARG A 173 17.85 -18.02 2.92
CA ARG A 173 17.05 -18.22 1.69
C ARG A 173 17.94 -18.56 0.50
N GLU A 174 19.01 -17.82 0.28
CA GLU A 174 19.93 -18.07 -0.82
C GLU A 174 20.59 -19.45 -0.69
N ALA A 175 20.96 -19.85 0.53
CA ALA A 175 21.58 -21.14 0.80
C ALA A 175 20.64 -22.33 0.56
N LEU A 176 19.36 -22.22 0.92
CA LEU A 176 18.38 -23.32 0.85
C LEU A 176 17.54 -23.31 -0.43
N LEU A 177 17.27 -22.15 -1.03
CA LEU A 177 16.41 -22.01 -2.22
C LEU A 177 17.19 -21.65 -3.48
N GLY A 178 18.46 -21.24 -3.33
CA GLY A 178 19.28 -20.70 -4.42
C GLY A 178 19.05 -19.20 -4.65
N THR A 179 19.97 -18.60 -5.41
CA THR A 179 19.89 -17.18 -5.77
C THR A 179 18.73 -16.96 -6.75
N PRO A 180 17.81 -16.03 -6.50
CA PRO A 180 16.71 -15.74 -7.42
C PRO A 180 17.21 -15.35 -8.81
N VAL A 181 16.62 -15.92 -9.85
CA VAL A 181 16.91 -15.54 -11.24
C VAL A 181 16.24 -14.21 -11.54
N VAL A 182 17.00 -13.27 -12.12
CA VAL A 182 16.48 -11.98 -12.57
C VAL A 182 16.25 -12.05 -14.09
N GLU A 183 14.99 -12.06 -14.51
CA GLU A 183 14.61 -12.06 -15.92
C GLU A 183 14.60 -10.64 -16.48
N ASP A 184 15.36 -10.38 -17.55
CA ASP A 184 15.33 -9.09 -18.22
C ASP A 184 14.08 -8.96 -19.12
N LYS A 185 13.19 -8.03 -18.79
CA LYS A 185 11.97 -7.72 -19.56
C LYS A 185 12.20 -6.66 -20.65
N GLY A 186 13.45 -6.24 -20.84
CA GLY A 186 13.86 -5.30 -21.88
C GLY A 186 13.65 -3.84 -21.52
N SER A 187 13.65 -3.00 -22.55
CA SER A 187 13.62 -1.54 -22.41
C SER A 187 12.28 -0.94 -22.87
N TYR A 188 11.88 0.11 -22.16
CA TYR A 188 10.66 0.88 -22.37
C TYR A 188 10.97 2.37 -22.53
N ASP A 189 10.08 3.09 -23.20
CA ASP A 189 10.18 4.55 -23.25
C ASP A 189 9.79 5.16 -21.90
N PHE A 190 8.79 4.57 -21.23
CA PHE A 190 8.30 5.05 -19.96
C PHE A 190 7.98 3.89 -19.00
N VAL A 191 8.54 3.93 -17.79
CA VAL A 191 8.32 2.96 -16.72
C VAL A 191 7.53 3.62 -15.60
N VAL A 192 6.32 3.14 -15.36
CA VAL A 192 5.41 3.63 -14.33
C VAL A 192 5.41 2.64 -13.17
N VAL A 193 5.83 3.07 -11.99
CA VAL A 193 5.87 2.27 -10.77
C VAL A 193 4.71 2.66 -9.87
N GLY A 194 3.75 1.73 -9.70
CA GLY A 194 2.49 1.91 -8.98
C GLY A 194 1.28 2.00 -9.91
N GLY A 195 0.38 1.01 -9.81
CA GLY A 195 -0.86 0.89 -10.60
C GLY A 195 -2.10 1.46 -9.89
N GLY A 196 -1.92 2.49 -9.03
CA GLY A 196 -3.01 3.30 -8.50
C GLY A 196 -3.65 4.16 -9.60
N ILE A 197 -4.68 4.95 -9.27
CA ILE A 197 -5.38 5.81 -10.24
C ILE A 197 -4.41 6.72 -11.01
N SER A 198 -3.42 7.31 -10.35
CA SER A 198 -2.41 8.15 -11.00
C SER A 198 -1.55 7.39 -12.01
N GLY A 199 -1.05 6.20 -11.62
CA GLY A 199 -0.21 5.39 -12.49
C GLY A 199 -0.96 4.84 -13.69
N ILE A 200 -2.22 4.43 -13.52
CA ILE A 200 -3.08 4.01 -14.64
C ILE A 200 -3.22 5.17 -15.64
N CYS A 201 -3.58 6.38 -15.16
CA CYS A 201 -3.73 7.54 -16.05
C CYS A 201 -2.40 7.92 -16.74
N ALA A 202 -1.26 7.85 -16.05
CA ALA A 202 0.05 8.11 -16.64
C ALA A 202 0.40 7.09 -17.74
N ALA A 203 0.17 5.81 -17.48
CA ALA A 203 0.43 4.74 -18.43
C ALA A 203 -0.48 4.84 -19.67
N LEU A 204 -1.78 5.08 -19.48
CA LEU A 204 -2.74 5.24 -20.57
C LEU A 204 -2.40 6.45 -21.45
N ALA A 205 -2.13 7.62 -20.83
CA ALA A 205 -1.80 8.83 -21.57
C ALA A 205 -0.53 8.65 -22.41
N ALA A 206 0.53 8.12 -21.84
CA ALA A 206 1.80 7.86 -22.52
C ALA A 206 1.64 6.85 -23.66
N SER A 207 0.92 5.74 -23.41
CA SER A 207 0.64 4.69 -24.39
C SER A 207 -0.12 5.22 -25.61
N ARG A 208 -1.18 6.02 -25.38
CA ARG A 208 -1.99 6.63 -26.44
C ARG A 208 -1.25 7.68 -27.26
N LEU A 209 -0.17 8.23 -26.70
CA LEU A 209 0.76 9.13 -27.41
C LEU A 209 1.92 8.38 -28.08
N GLY A 210 1.88 7.04 -28.09
CA GLY A 210 2.77 6.18 -28.86
C GLY A 210 3.98 5.65 -28.12
N LEU A 211 4.10 5.87 -26.80
CA LEU A 211 5.21 5.32 -26.01
C LEU A 211 5.01 3.83 -25.71
N LYS A 212 6.11 3.09 -25.67
CA LYS A 212 6.18 1.75 -25.09
C LYS A 212 6.29 1.87 -23.57
N VAL A 213 5.26 1.43 -22.84
CA VAL A 213 5.11 1.64 -21.38
C VAL A 213 5.21 0.32 -20.62
N ALA A 214 5.97 0.32 -19.52
CA ALA A 214 5.86 -0.70 -18.47
C ALA A 214 5.06 -0.13 -17.29
N LEU A 215 3.99 -0.80 -16.89
CA LEU A 215 3.23 -0.50 -15.68
C LEU A 215 3.47 -1.60 -14.66
N ILE A 216 4.12 -1.27 -13.55
CA ILE A 216 4.47 -2.19 -12.46
C ILE A 216 3.54 -1.92 -11.29
N GLN A 217 2.82 -2.96 -10.84
CA GLN A 217 1.91 -2.89 -9.70
C GLN A 217 2.27 -3.98 -8.69
N ASP A 218 2.46 -3.58 -7.45
CA ASP A 218 2.81 -4.48 -6.34
C ASP A 218 1.69 -5.45 -5.97
N ARG A 219 0.43 -5.11 -6.28
CA ARG A 219 -0.75 -5.91 -5.97
C ARG A 219 -1.34 -6.58 -7.21
N TYR A 220 -2.23 -7.56 -6.99
CA TYR A 220 -2.97 -8.22 -8.08
C TYR A 220 -4.23 -7.46 -8.52
N VAL A 221 -4.44 -6.26 -7.96
CA VAL A 221 -5.58 -5.39 -8.28
C VAL A 221 -5.07 -4.00 -8.63
N LEU A 222 -5.64 -3.40 -9.67
CA LEU A 222 -5.37 -2.01 -10.07
C LEU A 222 -6.32 -1.02 -9.36
N GLY A 223 -5.87 0.24 -9.22
CA GLY A 223 -6.68 1.33 -8.67
C GLY A 223 -6.20 1.88 -7.33
N GLY A 224 -5.31 1.16 -6.62
CA GLY A 224 -4.80 1.61 -5.32
C GLY A 224 -5.94 1.75 -4.30
N ASN A 225 -6.09 2.93 -3.69
CA ASN A 225 -7.18 3.15 -2.72
C ASN A 225 -8.58 3.00 -3.34
N ASN A 226 -8.75 3.24 -4.65
CA ASN A 226 -10.00 2.94 -5.36
C ASN A 226 -9.99 1.54 -5.95
N SER A 227 -9.90 0.53 -5.11
CA SER A 227 -9.97 -0.89 -5.44
C SER A 227 -10.89 -1.63 -4.48
N SER A 228 -11.22 -2.87 -4.80
CA SER A 228 -11.98 -3.76 -3.91
C SER A 228 -11.23 -4.09 -2.61
N GLU A 229 -9.92 -3.87 -2.57
CA GLU A 229 -9.08 -4.17 -1.40
C GLU A 229 -9.10 -3.04 -0.35
N VAL A 230 -9.21 -1.77 -0.78
CA VAL A 230 -9.18 -0.60 0.12
C VAL A 230 -10.52 0.10 0.23
N ARG A 231 -11.29 0.13 -0.86
CA ARG A 231 -12.69 0.57 -0.94
C ARG A 231 -12.93 2.05 -0.64
N VAL A 232 -12.09 2.93 -1.18
CA VAL A 232 -12.25 4.40 -1.09
C VAL A 232 -12.83 4.97 -2.39
N GLY A 233 -13.83 5.83 -2.29
CA GLY A 233 -14.45 6.53 -3.43
C GLY A 233 -13.52 7.56 -4.08
N LEU A 234 -13.71 7.83 -5.38
CA LEU A 234 -12.95 8.85 -6.11
C LEU A 234 -13.41 10.27 -5.73
N GLY A 235 -12.64 11.01 -4.95
CA GLY A 235 -12.88 12.42 -4.63
C GLY A 235 -12.31 13.38 -5.68
N GLY A 236 -12.87 14.60 -5.75
CA GLY A 236 -12.47 15.66 -6.68
C GLY A 236 -13.38 15.78 -7.91
N GLN A 237 -13.14 16.81 -8.74
CA GLN A 237 -13.84 17.03 -10.01
C GLN A 237 -12.88 16.92 -11.18
N ILE A 238 -13.40 16.72 -12.38
CA ILE A 238 -12.65 16.59 -13.63
C ILE A 238 -13.23 17.52 -14.69
N ASN A 239 -12.55 17.65 -15.80
CA ASN A 239 -12.97 18.49 -16.93
C ASN A 239 -13.13 19.97 -16.54
N ILE A 240 -12.16 20.49 -15.78
CA ILE A 240 -12.12 21.86 -15.24
C ILE A 240 -11.06 22.70 -15.99
N ASP A 241 -11.35 24.00 -16.14
CA ASP A 241 -10.37 24.95 -16.68
C ASP A 241 -9.04 24.93 -15.88
N PRO A 242 -7.88 25.20 -16.52
CA PRO A 242 -7.70 25.71 -17.88
C PRO A 242 -7.70 24.64 -18.98
N TYR A 243 -7.76 23.35 -18.63
CA TYR A 243 -7.70 22.24 -19.59
C TYR A 243 -8.88 21.28 -19.39
N PRO A 244 -10.10 21.63 -19.82
CA PRO A 244 -11.30 20.83 -19.60
C PRO A 244 -11.30 19.49 -20.36
N SER A 245 -10.34 19.28 -21.26
CA SER A 245 -10.13 17.97 -21.93
C SER A 245 -9.43 16.95 -21.04
N LEU A 246 -8.84 17.35 -19.91
CA LEU A 246 -8.27 16.43 -18.93
C LEU A 246 -9.36 15.75 -18.10
N GLY A 247 -9.17 14.48 -17.79
CA GLY A 247 -10.03 13.70 -16.91
C GLY A 247 -10.97 12.72 -17.61
N TYR A 248 -11.08 12.73 -18.95
CA TYR A 248 -11.85 11.67 -19.66
C TYR A 248 -11.29 10.27 -19.39
N LEU A 249 -9.99 10.11 -19.14
CA LEU A 249 -9.40 8.85 -18.68
C LEU A 249 -10.07 8.35 -17.39
N LEU A 250 -10.37 9.26 -16.47
CA LEU A 250 -11.02 8.91 -15.19
C LEU A 250 -12.47 8.44 -15.39
N ASN A 251 -13.15 8.85 -16.45
CA ASN A 251 -14.46 8.29 -16.81
C ASN A 251 -14.33 6.85 -17.33
N GLU A 252 -13.27 6.55 -18.07
CA GLU A 252 -13.05 5.22 -18.60
C GLU A 252 -12.76 4.19 -17.50
N ILE A 253 -11.97 4.56 -16.51
CA ILE A 253 -11.50 3.65 -15.45
C ILE A 253 -12.28 3.74 -14.13
N GLY A 254 -12.96 4.86 -13.90
CA GLY A 254 -13.69 5.09 -12.65
C GLY A 254 -14.93 4.20 -12.52
N PRO A 255 -15.29 3.80 -11.28
CA PRO A 255 -16.50 3.02 -11.05
C PRO A 255 -17.76 3.86 -11.30
N ASP A 256 -18.86 3.20 -11.64
CA ASP A 256 -20.15 3.85 -11.90
C ASP A 256 -20.85 4.32 -10.62
N ARG A 257 -20.38 3.88 -9.46
CA ARG A 257 -20.95 4.21 -8.15
C ARG A 257 -19.88 4.73 -7.20
N ILE A 258 -20.31 5.50 -6.23
CA ILE A 258 -19.47 6.09 -5.18
C ILE A 258 -19.68 5.41 -3.85
N GLY A 259 -18.79 5.68 -2.92
CA GLY A 259 -18.89 5.45 -1.49
C GLY A 259 -17.64 4.75 -0.98
N ASN A 260 -17.37 4.98 0.31
CA ASN A 260 -16.33 4.29 1.04
C ASN A 260 -16.90 3.03 1.70
N ALA A 261 -16.06 2.03 1.94
CA ALA A 261 -16.42 0.77 2.60
C ALA A 261 -17.70 0.13 2.00
N ARG A 262 -17.84 0.13 0.68
CA ARG A 262 -18.95 -0.53 -0.02
C ARG A 262 -18.57 -1.96 -0.40
N GLY A 263 -19.53 -2.74 -0.92
CA GLY A 263 -19.24 -4.06 -1.46
C GLY A 263 -18.18 -4.00 -2.59
N ALA A 264 -17.33 -5.02 -2.69
CA ALA A 264 -16.20 -5.07 -3.64
C ALA A 264 -16.58 -4.71 -5.08
N HIS A 265 -17.76 -5.17 -5.55
CA HIS A 265 -18.26 -4.94 -6.91
C HIS A 265 -18.47 -3.45 -7.27
N HIS A 266 -18.59 -2.55 -6.26
CA HIS A 266 -18.73 -1.12 -6.50
C HIS A 266 -17.49 -0.50 -7.12
N TYR A 267 -16.31 -1.09 -6.87
CA TYR A 267 -15.02 -0.53 -7.31
C TYR A 267 -14.64 -0.97 -8.72
N GLN A 268 -15.35 -1.96 -9.30
CA GLN A 268 -15.21 -2.37 -10.69
C GLN A 268 -13.74 -2.53 -11.12
N ASP A 269 -12.98 -3.34 -10.39
CA ASP A 269 -11.55 -3.54 -10.64
C ASP A 269 -11.29 -4.08 -12.05
N ASP A 270 -12.16 -4.95 -12.55
CA ASP A 270 -12.10 -5.49 -13.91
C ASP A 270 -12.21 -4.39 -14.98
N LYS A 271 -12.97 -3.32 -14.72
CA LYS A 271 -13.08 -2.18 -15.64
C LYS A 271 -11.72 -1.50 -15.82
N LYS A 272 -11.00 -1.25 -14.73
CA LYS A 272 -9.65 -0.67 -14.75
C LYS A 272 -8.67 -1.58 -15.50
N LEU A 273 -8.68 -2.86 -15.15
CA LEU A 273 -7.83 -3.88 -15.76
C LEU A 273 -8.07 -3.98 -17.27
N ASN A 274 -9.33 -4.09 -17.70
CA ASN A 274 -9.70 -4.23 -19.10
C ASN A 274 -9.29 -3.00 -19.93
N VAL A 275 -9.41 -1.78 -19.39
CA VAL A 275 -8.95 -0.56 -20.08
C VAL A 275 -7.43 -0.59 -20.28
N VAL A 276 -6.66 -1.00 -19.27
CA VAL A 276 -5.20 -1.11 -19.38
C VAL A 276 -4.80 -2.21 -20.37
N LEU A 277 -5.42 -3.38 -20.32
CA LEU A 277 -5.12 -4.52 -21.21
C LEU A 277 -5.52 -4.26 -22.68
N ALA A 278 -6.44 -3.34 -22.92
CA ALA A 278 -6.79 -2.93 -24.29
C ALA A 278 -5.68 -2.10 -24.98
N GLU A 279 -4.76 -1.51 -24.21
CA GLU A 279 -3.66 -0.69 -24.73
C GLU A 279 -2.46 -1.55 -25.11
N LYS A 280 -2.23 -1.74 -26.39
CA LYS A 280 -1.18 -2.65 -26.93
C LYS A 280 0.25 -2.23 -26.58
N ASN A 281 0.46 -0.95 -26.27
CA ASN A 281 1.78 -0.42 -25.93
C ASN A 281 2.07 -0.50 -24.42
N ILE A 282 1.16 -1.00 -23.59
CA ILE A 282 1.38 -1.22 -22.16
C ILE A 282 1.74 -2.68 -21.90
N SER A 283 2.89 -2.90 -21.28
CA SER A 283 3.22 -4.17 -20.62
C SER A 283 2.89 -4.04 -19.14
N LEU A 284 1.90 -4.81 -18.68
CA LEU A 284 1.42 -4.79 -17.30
C LEU A 284 2.10 -5.90 -16.48
N PHE A 285 2.73 -5.52 -15.37
CA PHE A 285 3.40 -6.41 -14.40
C PHE A 285 2.70 -6.27 -13.05
N MET A 286 1.77 -7.18 -12.75
CA MET A 286 1.02 -7.20 -11.49
C MET A 286 1.64 -8.18 -10.49
N GLY A 287 1.58 -7.85 -9.19
CA GLY A 287 2.20 -8.63 -8.13
C GLY A 287 3.72 -8.47 -8.07
N TYR A 288 4.27 -7.35 -8.55
CA TYR A 288 5.70 -7.06 -8.55
C TYR A 288 6.01 -5.80 -7.74
N THR A 289 6.77 -5.94 -6.67
CA THR A 289 7.29 -4.82 -5.87
C THR A 289 8.68 -4.43 -6.33
N VAL A 290 8.90 -3.18 -6.70
CA VAL A 290 10.25 -2.66 -7.01
C VAL A 290 11.08 -2.67 -5.73
N ILE A 291 12.21 -3.38 -5.76
CA ILE A 291 13.10 -3.58 -4.62
C ILE A 291 14.50 -2.98 -4.81
N GLU A 292 14.89 -2.69 -6.07
CA GLU A 292 16.20 -2.12 -6.38
C GLU A 292 16.08 -1.12 -7.52
N VAL A 293 16.93 -0.09 -7.49
CA VAL A 293 17.06 0.94 -8.53
C VAL A 293 18.51 1.03 -8.97
N GLU A 294 18.76 0.81 -10.26
CA GLU A 294 20.08 1.02 -10.87
C GLU A 294 20.13 2.42 -11.51
N LYS A 295 21.19 3.15 -11.25
CA LYS A 295 21.39 4.51 -11.77
C LYS A 295 22.58 4.63 -12.72
N SER A 296 22.47 5.59 -13.62
CA SER A 296 23.58 6.09 -14.44
C SER A 296 23.69 7.60 -14.20
N GLY A 297 24.62 8.02 -13.35
CA GLY A 297 24.69 9.40 -12.90
C GLY A 297 23.47 9.78 -12.03
N ASP A 298 22.78 10.84 -12.43
CA ASP A 298 21.55 11.33 -11.80
C ASP A 298 20.26 10.75 -12.42
N ALA A 299 20.37 9.88 -13.39
CA ALA A 299 19.25 9.22 -14.06
C ALA A 299 19.07 7.77 -13.58
N ILE A 300 17.82 7.30 -13.52
CA ILE A 300 17.49 5.88 -13.36
C ILE A 300 17.73 5.16 -14.69
N ALA A 301 18.47 4.05 -14.67
CA ALA A 301 18.69 3.20 -15.83
C ALA A 301 17.70 2.03 -15.87
N SER A 302 17.47 1.40 -14.73
CA SER A 302 16.57 0.25 -14.60
C SER A 302 16.06 0.08 -13.18
N VAL A 303 15.02 -0.72 -13.03
CA VAL A 303 14.50 -1.20 -11.75
C VAL A 303 14.50 -2.72 -11.73
N VAL A 304 14.70 -3.30 -10.54
CA VAL A 304 14.47 -4.72 -10.29
C VAL A 304 13.24 -4.86 -9.41
N ALA A 305 12.31 -5.70 -9.82
CA ALA A 305 11.07 -5.94 -9.09
C ALA A 305 10.94 -7.42 -8.70
N GLN A 306 10.54 -7.65 -7.45
CA GLN A 306 10.30 -8.96 -6.85
C GLN A 306 8.84 -9.34 -6.99
N GLU A 307 8.58 -10.55 -7.49
CA GLU A 307 7.24 -11.13 -7.52
C GLU A 307 6.70 -11.41 -6.10
N ALA A 308 5.40 -11.24 -5.89
CA ALA A 308 4.75 -11.48 -4.60
C ALA A 308 4.89 -12.92 -4.08
N THR A 309 5.03 -13.91 -4.96
CA THR A 309 5.34 -15.30 -4.57
C THR A 309 6.80 -15.52 -4.18
N MET A 310 7.64 -14.51 -4.28
CA MET A 310 9.06 -14.52 -3.96
C MET A 310 9.95 -15.45 -4.83
N GLN A 311 9.40 -16.06 -5.88
CA GLN A 311 10.14 -16.99 -6.74
C GLN A 311 10.97 -16.27 -7.79
N ASN A 312 10.40 -15.22 -8.43
CA ASN A 312 10.97 -14.59 -9.60
C ASN A 312 11.30 -13.13 -9.34
N ARG A 313 12.31 -12.65 -10.03
CA ARG A 313 12.62 -11.21 -10.16
C ARG A 313 12.62 -10.82 -11.62
N ILE A 314 12.23 -9.59 -11.89
CA ILE A 314 12.31 -9.01 -13.22
C ILE A 314 13.13 -7.74 -13.18
N LYS A 315 13.90 -7.49 -14.25
CA LYS A 315 14.59 -6.23 -14.50
C LYS A 315 13.90 -5.51 -15.64
N ILE A 316 13.64 -4.23 -15.47
CA ILE A 316 12.98 -3.37 -16.46
C ILE A 316 13.82 -2.11 -16.64
N SER A 317 14.33 -1.90 -17.85
CA SER A 317 15.08 -0.70 -18.23
C SER A 317 14.15 0.35 -18.85
N GLY A 318 14.46 1.63 -18.69
CA GLY A 318 13.62 2.70 -19.22
C GLY A 318 14.37 3.98 -19.53
N LYS A 319 13.78 4.81 -20.42
CA LYS A 319 14.29 6.17 -20.66
C LYS A 319 13.78 7.13 -19.59
N TYR A 320 12.50 7.05 -19.27
CA TYR A 320 11.82 7.87 -18.27
C TYR A 320 11.09 6.99 -17.26
N PHE A 321 10.99 7.48 -16.04
CA PHE A 321 10.35 6.78 -14.93
C PHE A 321 9.32 7.69 -14.26
N SER A 322 8.28 7.11 -13.68
CA SER A 322 7.35 7.84 -12.82
C SER A 322 7.13 7.08 -11.51
N ASP A 323 7.30 7.79 -10.40
CA ASP A 323 6.88 7.30 -9.08
C ASP A 323 5.39 7.59 -8.89
N CYS A 324 4.58 6.53 -9.01
CA CYS A 324 3.14 6.51 -8.75
C CYS A 324 2.79 5.61 -7.57
N THR A 325 3.77 5.26 -6.72
CA THR A 325 3.61 4.36 -5.57
C THR A 325 2.79 4.98 -4.45
N GLY A 326 2.67 6.30 -4.43
CA GLY A 326 2.03 7.07 -3.38
C GLY A 326 2.88 7.21 -2.11
N ASP A 327 3.87 6.36 -1.91
CA ASP A 327 4.79 6.37 -0.78
C ASP A 327 6.22 6.81 -1.16
N ALA A 328 6.39 7.32 -2.40
CA ALA A 328 7.67 7.76 -2.95
C ALA A 328 8.77 6.67 -2.91
N HIS A 329 8.40 5.41 -3.09
CA HIS A 329 9.36 4.30 -3.00
C HIS A 329 10.45 4.38 -4.06
N LEU A 330 10.08 4.63 -5.32
CA LEU A 330 11.04 4.73 -6.42
C LEU A 330 11.99 5.92 -6.21
N GLY A 331 11.43 7.09 -5.89
CA GLY A 331 12.21 8.30 -5.67
C GLY A 331 13.17 8.17 -4.49
N TYR A 332 12.70 7.61 -3.37
CA TYR A 332 13.53 7.36 -2.20
C TYR A 332 14.69 6.40 -2.49
N MET A 333 14.43 5.28 -3.17
CA MET A 333 15.47 4.33 -3.57
C MET A 333 16.46 4.94 -4.59
N ALA A 334 15.98 5.84 -5.45
CA ALA A 334 16.84 6.56 -6.39
C ALA A 334 17.68 7.67 -5.73
N GLY A 335 17.41 8.00 -4.44
CA GLY A 335 18.11 9.04 -3.69
C GLY A 335 17.58 10.45 -3.93
N ALA A 336 16.32 10.60 -4.36
CA ALA A 336 15.66 11.90 -4.43
C ALA A 336 15.39 12.45 -3.02
N GLU A 337 15.40 13.79 -2.88
CA GLU A 337 14.96 14.43 -1.63
C GLU A 337 13.49 14.13 -1.38
N CYS A 338 13.21 13.52 -0.22
CA CYS A 338 11.87 13.24 0.25
C CYS A 338 11.61 13.91 1.59
N ARG A 339 10.36 14.32 1.84
CA ARG A 339 9.87 14.84 3.11
C ARG A 339 8.70 14.02 3.60
N MET A 340 8.55 13.92 4.92
CA MET A 340 7.41 13.30 5.61
C MET A 340 7.15 14.07 6.90
N GLY A 341 5.91 14.07 7.39
CA GLY A 341 5.52 14.87 8.54
C GLY A 341 5.19 16.33 8.17
N ARG A 342 5.00 17.18 9.18
CA ARG A 342 4.58 18.58 9.01
C ARG A 342 5.77 19.54 9.07
N GLU A 343 5.84 20.44 8.13
CA GLU A 343 6.78 21.55 8.12
C GLU A 343 6.45 22.57 9.21
N ALA A 344 7.47 23.26 9.74
CA ALA A 344 7.24 24.38 10.65
C ALA A 344 6.61 25.59 9.92
N ARG A 345 5.72 26.32 10.59
CA ARG A 345 5.09 27.52 10.03
C ARG A 345 6.12 28.49 9.43
N ALA A 346 7.23 28.71 10.11
CA ALA A 346 8.25 29.65 9.69
C ALA A 346 9.00 29.23 8.41
N GLU A 347 8.97 27.94 8.03
CA GLU A 347 9.72 27.44 6.85
C GLU A 347 9.10 27.94 5.54
N PHE A 348 7.78 27.88 5.45
CA PHE A 348 7.03 28.29 4.26
C PHE A 348 6.06 29.44 4.53
N ASN A 349 6.00 29.98 5.77
CA ASN A 349 5.05 31.00 6.22
C ASN A 349 3.58 30.56 6.07
N GLU A 350 3.29 29.29 6.29
CA GLU A 350 1.95 28.70 6.18
C GLU A 350 1.15 28.90 7.48
N PRO A 351 0.05 29.68 7.48
CA PRO A 351 -0.76 29.91 8.68
C PRO A 351 -1.32 28.67 9.36
N LEU A 352 -1.65 27.61 8.58
CA LEU A 352 -2.20 26.36 9.08
C LEU A 352 -1.13 25.40 9.62
N ALA A 353 0.15 25.61 9.29
CA ALA A 353 1.24 24.75 9.74
C ALA A 353 1.52 24.94 11.25
N PRO A 354 2.04 23.91 11.95
CA PRO A 354 2.40 24.00 13.35
C PRO A 354 3.58 24.96 13.56
N GLU A 355 3.73 25.46 14.80
CA GLU A 355 4.86 26.36 15.14
C GLU A 355 6.23 25.72 14.92
N LYS A 356 6.32 24.41 15.15
CA LYS A 356 7.53 23.59 14.97
C LYS A 356 7.20 22.41 14.09
N ALA A 357 8.15 22.01 13.25
CA ALA A 357 8.04 20.79 12.48
C ALA A 357 7.92 19.58 13.40
N ASP A 358 7.13 18.59 12.99
CA ASP A 358 6.96 17.31 13.66
C ASP A 358 6.72 16.18 12.66
N ASP A 359 6.64 14.94 13.16
CA ASP A 359 6.50 13.74 12.35
C ASP A 359 5.03 13.37 12.04
N MET A 360 4.07 14.20 12.49
CA MET A 360 2.65 13.92 12.27
C MET A 360 2.31 13.92 10.77
N THR A 361 1.58 12.88 10.37
CA THR A 361 0.97 12.75 9.04
C THR A 361 -0.53 12.55 9.18
N MET A 362 -1.27 12.69 8.09
CA MET A 362 -2.62 12.12 8.04
C MET A 362 -2.50 10.60 8.07
N GLY A 363 -3.29 9.95 8.92
CA GLY A 363 -3.17 8.53 9.22
C GLY A 363 -3.69 7.60 8.12
N VAL A 364 -3.72 6.33 8.47
CA VAL A 364 -4.20 5.23 7.63
C VAL A 364 -5.60 4.83 8.05
N SER A 365 -6.51 4.65 7.09
CA SER A 365 -7.78 3.99 7.35
C SER A 365 -7.70 2.50 7.08
N ILE A 366 -8.17 1.70 8.05
CA ILE A 366 -8.56 0.31 7.88
C ILE A 366 -10.09 0.30 7.94
N GLU A 367 -10.70 0.33 6.76
CA GLU A 367 -12.15 0.34 6.65
C GLU A 367 -12.72 -1.05 6.91
N TRP A 368 -13.94 -1.13 7.42
CA TRP A 368 -14.65 -2.38 7.63
C TRP A 368 -16.16 -2.20 7.42
N TYR A 369 -16.86 -3.33 7.22
CA TYR A 369 -18.25 -3.31 6.79
C TYR A 369 -19.04 -4.48 7.40
N CYS A 370 -20.24 -4.18 7.90
CA CYS A 370 -21.19 -5.14 8.44
C CYS A 370 -22.47 -5.20 7.62
N GLU A 371 -23.10 -6.34 7.62
CA GLU A 371 -24.42 -6.57 7.04
C GLU A 371 -25.36 -7.25 8.03
N ASP A 372 -26.63 -6.87 8.02
CA ASP A 372 -27.69 -7.56 8.77
C ASP A 372 -28.35 -8.63 7.90
N TRP A 373 -28.18 -9.89 8.30
CA TRP A 373 -28.64 -11.03 7.50
C TRP A 373 -29.95 -11.66 7.96
N ASN A 374 -30.65 -11.05 8.90
CA ASN A 374 -31.87 -11.60 9.54
C ASN A 374 -31.68 -12.98 10.22
N THR A 375 -30.44 -13.39 10.41
CA THR A 375 -30.06 -14.63 11.12
C THR A 375 -29.08 -14.28 12.23
N PRO A 376 -29.35 -14.74 13.48
CA PRO A 376 -28.41 -14.52 14.57
C PRO A 376 -27.04 -15.12 14.29
N CYS A 377 -25.98 -14.39 14.65
CA CYS A 377 -24.62 -14.89 14.62
C CYS A 377 -23.87 -14.49 15.90
N THR A 378 -22.84 -15.24 16.20
CA THR A 378 -21.89 -14.93 17.28
C THR A 378 -20.59 -14.38 16.72
N PHE A 379 -19.85 -13.69 17.56
CA PHE A 379 -18.48 -13.26 17.26
C PHE A 379 -17.65 -13.46 18.54
N PRO A 380 -16.37 -13.92 18.43
CA PRO A 380 -15.52 -14.13 19.60
C PRO A 380 -15.36 -12.87 20.45
N ASP A 381 -15.40 -13.02 21.78
CA ASP A 381 -15.14 -11.89 22.67
C ASP A 381 -13.65 -11.59 22.69
N SER A 382 -13.31 -10.32 22.47
CA SER A 382 -11.94 -9.81 22.50
C SER A 382 -11.49 -9.29 23.87
N LEU A 383 -12.22 -9.60 24.95
CA LEU A 383 -11.96 -9.06 26.28
C LEU A 383 -10.52 -9.27 26.75
N ASP A 384 -9.95 -10.43 26.45
CA ASP A 384 -8.63 -10.83 26.95
C ASP A 384 -7.47 -10.33 26.06
N TRP A 385 -7.74 -9.94 24.81
CA TRP A 385 -6.68 -9.55 23.87
C TRP A 385 -6.93 -8.21 23.15
N GLY A 386 -8.16 -7.72 23.06
CA GLY A 386 -8.54 -6.51 22.34
C GLY A 386 -8.45 -5.22 23.17
N LEU A 387 -8.80 -4.11 22.55
CA LEU A 387 -8.92 -2.81 23.22
C LEU A 387 -9.96 -2.87 24.34
N ARG A 388 -9.65 -2.20 25.46
CA ARG A 388 -10.58 -2.02 26.59
C ARG A 388 -11.56 -0.89 26.27
N LEU A 389 -12.58 -1.20 25.48
CA LEU A 389 -13.62 -0.25 25.11
C LEU A 389 -14.72 -0.17 26.17
N ASP A 390 -15.36 0.98 26.26
CA ASP A 390 -16.56 1.26 27.02
C ASP A 390 -17.61 2.01 26.18
N GLU A 391 -18.75 2.37 26.78
CA GLU A 391 -19.85 3.07 26.09
C GLU A 391 -19.45 4.45 25.54
N TYR A 392 -18.41 5.08 26.09
CA TYR A 392 -17.92 6.37 25.64
C TYR A 392 -16.89 6.24 24.52
N THR A 393 -15.95 5.32 24.65
CA THR A 393 -14.83 5.15 23.70
C THR A 393 -15.23 4.40 22.45
N VAL A 394 -16.21 3.50 22.51
CA VAL A 394 -16.69 2.74 21.33
C VAL A 394 -17.32 3.67 20.29
N GLU A 395 -17.18 3.31 19.03
CA GLU A 395 -17.89 3.92 17.90
C GLU A 395 -18.74 2.83 17.22
N PRO A 396 -20.02 2.64 17.63
CA PRO A 396 -20.86 1.53 17.17
C PRO A 396 -21.48 1.86 15.81
N VAL A 397 -20.74 1.58 14.73
CA VAL A 397 -21.16 1.80 13.34
C VAL A 397 -21.15 0.50 12.56
N HIS A 398 -22.06 0.33 11.59
CA HIS A 398 -22.08 -0.82 10.67
C HIS A 398 -21.07 -0.67 9.52
N ARG A 399 -20.45 0.48 9.40
CA ARG A 399 -19.47 0.78 8.35
C ARG A 399 -18.47 1.78 8.88
N ALA A 400 -17.21 1.36 8.96
CA ALA A 400 -16.10 2.28 9.20
C ALA A 400 -15.86 3.12 7.95
N ASN A 401 -15.72 4.42 8.15
CA ASN A 401 -15.52 5.37 7.07
C ASN A 401 -14.17 6.08 7.27
N TRP A 402 -13.91 7.12 6.50
CA TRP A 402 -12.66 7.86 6.44
C TRP A 402 -12.13 8.35 7.80
N TYR A 403 -12.97 8.60 8.79
CA TYR A 403 -12.56 9.04 10.14
C TYR A 403 -12.05 7.92 11.06
N TRP A 404 -12.09 6.65 10.63
CA TRP A 404 -11.37 5.55 11.25
C TRP A 404 -9.93 5.57 10.78
N GLU A 405 -9.07 6.20 11.57
CA GLU A 405 -7.74 6.60 11.14
C GLU A 405 -6.71 6.39 12.25
N VAL A 406 -5.65 5.67 11.94
CA VAL A 406 -4.61 5.23 12.87
C VAL A 406 -3.22 5.65 12.41
N GLY A 407 -2.24 5.63 13.31
CA GLY A 407 -0.83 5.79 13.00
C GLY A 407 -0.43 7.21 12.60
N MET A 408 -1.10 8.25 13.08
CA MET A 408 -0.78 9.63 12.69
C MET A 408 0.61 10.08 13.14
N MET A 409 1.14 9.50 14.23
CA MET A 409 2.45 9.83 14.80
C MET A 409 3.52 8.77 14.49
N ASP A 410 3.16 7.71 13.77
CA ASP A 410 4.07 6.63 13.37
C ASP A 410 4.69 6.93 11.99
N ASP A 411 5.85 6.35 11.69
CA ASP A 411 6.43 6.41 10.34
C ASP A 411 5.58 5.58 9.37
N GLN A 412 4.91 6.26 8.44
CA GLN A 412 3.96 5.67 7.48
C GLN A 412 4.57 4.61 6.56
N VAL A 413 5.90 4.51 6.53
CA VAL A 413 6.63 3.54 5.71
C VAL A 413 7.33 2.51 6.57
N ALA A 414 8.13 2.93 7.55
CA ALA A 414 8.88 2.00 8.42
C ALA A 414 7.94 1.18 9.33
N ASP A 415 6.91 1.81 9.88
CA ASP A 415 5.92 1.17 10.77
C ASP A 415 4.65 0.70 10.04
N ALA A 416 4.66 0.61 8.71
CA ALA A 416 3.46 0.37 7.90
C ALA A 416 2.68 -0.90 8.32
N GLU A 417 3.36 -2.02 8.63
CA GLU A 417 2.70 -3.25 9.09
C GLU A 417 2.06 -3.07 10.47
N LYS A 418 2.78 -2.45 11.41
CA LYS A 418 2.27 -2.13 12.76
C LYS A 418 1.03 -1.23 12.68
N ILE A 419 1.06 -0.19 11.84
CA ILE A 419 -0.08 0.73 11.64
C ILE A 419 -1.30 -0.02 11.10
N ARG A 420 -1.11 -0.85 10.06
CA ARG A 420 -2.17 -1.69 9.49
C ARG A 420 -2.75 -2.64 10.55
N ASP A 421 -1.88 -3.32 11.28
CA ASP A 421 -2.27 -4.27 12.33
C ASP A 421 -3.09 -3.58 13.42
N TYR A 422 -2.68 -2.37 13.82
CA TYR A 422 -3.46 -1.61 14.80
C TYR A 422 -4.86 -1.25 14.30
N GLY A 423 -5.01 -0.87 13.04
CA GLY A 423 -6.33 -0.61 12.46
C GLY A 423 -7.23 -1.85 12.47
N MET A 424 -6.71 -3.04 12.15
CA MET A 424 -7.45 -4.30 12.25
C MET A 424 -7.78 -4.65 13.72
N TYR A 425 -6.83 -4.43 14.63
CA TYR A 425 -7.02 -4.64 16.07
C TYR A 425 -8.19 -3.80 16.61
N VAL A 426 -8.27 -2.52 16.20
CA VAL A 426 -9.38 -1.63 16.56
C VAL A 426 -10.69 -2.11 15.96
N ALA A 427 -10.72 -2.51 14.68
CA ALA A 427 -11.92 -2.98 14.00
C ALA A 427 -12.51 -4.22 14.69
N TYR A 428 -11.68 -5.24 14.95
CA TYR A 428 -12.12 -6.45 15.66
C TYR A 428 -12.55 -6.18 17.09
N SER A 429 -11.81 -5.35 17.84
CA SER A 429 -12.16 -4.99 19.20
C SER A 429 -13.50 -4.27 19.27
N THR A 430 -13.76 -3.34 18.34
CA THR A 430 -15.02 -2.59 18.28
C THR A 430 -16.19 -3.50 17.93
N PHE A 431 -16.06 -4.32 16.90
CA PHE A 431 -17.13 -5.22 16.51
C PHE A 431 -17.42 -6.25 17.62
N SER A 432 -16.38 -6.82 18.23
CA SER A 432 -16.51 -7.73 19.37
C SER A 432 -17.22 -7.07 20.56
N TYR A 433 -16.86 -5.83 20.89
CA TYR A 433 -17.55 -5.09 21.97
C TYR A 433 -19.04 -4.89 21.64
N CYS A 434 -19.37 -4.45 20.42
CA CYS A 434 -20.76 -4.25 19.99
C CYS A 434 -21.60 -5.53 20.08
N LYS A 435 -21.02 -6.67 19.71
CA LYS A 435 -21.70 -7.98 19.76
C LYS A 435 -21.89 -8.51 21.17
N ASN A 436 -20.92 -8.33 22.07
CA ASN A 436 -20.87 -9.08 23.32
C ASN A 436 -21.16 -8.22 24.56
N ARG A 437 -20.78 -6.94 24.58
CA ARG A 437 -20.73 -6.13 25.81
C ARG A 437 -21.48 -4.79 25.74
N TYR A 438 -21.72 -4.27 24.53
CA TYR A 438 -22.43 -3.00 24.34
C TYR A 438 -23.80 -3.01 24.98
N SER A 439 -24.24 -1.90 25.58
CA SER A 439 -25.55 -1.79 26.24
C SER A 439 -26.72 -2.06 25.28
N LYS A 440 -26.53 -1.85 23.98
CA LYS A 440 -27.50 -2.11 22.91
C LYS A 440 -27.09 -3.31 22.04
N LYS A 441 -26.39 -4.28 22.59
CA LYS A 441 -25.94 -5.48 21.83
C LYS A 441 -27.06 -6.26 21.16
N GLU A 442 -28.29 -6.12 21.65
CA GLU A 442 -29.47 -6.73 21.04
C GLU A 442 -29.70 -6.23 19.59
N ASP A 443 -29.31 -4.97 19.27
CA ASP A 443 -29.40 -4.42 17.94
C ASP A 443 -28.38 -5.06 16.97
N TRP A 444 -27.38 -5.78 17.53
CA TRP A 444 -26.28 -6.40 16.77
C TRP A 444 -26.41 -7.91 16.59
N ILE A 445 -27.48 -8.53 17.09
CA ILE A 445 -27.62 -10.01 17.09
C ILE A 445 -27.49 -10.59 15.68
N CYS A 446 -28.10 -9.96 14.68
CA CYS A 446 -28.07 -10.40 13.28
C CYS A 446 -27.01 -9.71 12.41
N THR A 447 -26.17 -8.88 13.01
CA THR A 447 -25.13 -8.14 12.30
C THR A 447 -23.89 -9.01 12.13
N HIS A 448 -23.47 -9.21 10.90
CA HIS A 448 -22.29 -9.98 10.49
C HIS A 448 -21.19 -9.04 10.06
N LEU A 449 -19.96 -9.22 10.56
CA LEU A 449 -18.76 -8.55 10.02
C LEU A 449 -18.39 -9.26 8.73
N THR A 450 -18.61 -8.60 7.59
CA THR A 450 -18.47 -9.23 6.28
C THR A 450 -17.19 -8.84 5.57
N TRP A 451 -16.53 -7.79 6.02
CA TRP A 451 -15.25 -7.36 5.47
C TRP A 451 -14.50 -6.45 6.44
N VAL A 452 -13.19 -6.66 6.51
CA VAL A 452 -12.21 -5.76 7.13
C VAL A 452 -11.08 -5.59 6.11
N SER A 453 -10.61 -4.37 5.87
CA SER A 453 -9.47 -4.16 4.98
C SER A 453 -8.18 -4.68 5.63
N HIS A 454 -7.47 -5.57 4.97
CA HIS A 454 -6.10 -5.92 5.33
C HIS A 454 -5.08 -5.06 4.56
N VAL A 455 -5.57 -4.21 3.65
CA VAL A 455 -4.77 -3.28 2.86
C VAL A 455 -4.95 -1.86 3.38
N SER A 456 -3.83 -1.20 3.63
CA SER A 456 -3.78 0.15 4.20
C SER A 456 -4.33 1.21 3.25
N GLY A 457 -5.38 1.93 3.69
CA GLY A 457 -5.91 3.10 3.00
C GLY A 457 -5.12 4.37 3.38
N LYS A 458 -3.94 4.55 2.80
CA LYS A 458 -3.03 5.65 3.13
C LYS A 458 -3.45 6.98 2.48
N ARG A 459 -3.33 8.07 3.24
CA ARG A 459 -3.55 9.45 2.77
C ARG A 459 -2.27 10.19 2.50
N GLU A 460 -1.28 9.98 3.34
CA GLU A 460 0.00 10.66 3.32
C GLU A 460 1.14 9.68 3.64
N SER A 461 2.32 9.99 3.15
CA SER A 461 3.61 9.45 3.56
C SER A 461 4.71 10.35 3.01
N ARG A 462 5.76 9.82 2.39
CA ARG A 462 6.81 10.63 1.76
C ARG A 462 6.30 11.40 0.55
N ARG A 463 6.80 12.64 0.41
CA ARG A 463 6.61 13.54 -0.73
C ARG A 463 7.97 13.81 -1.35
N ILE A 464 8.09 13.70 -2.68
CA ILE A 464 9.34 13.92 -3.42
C ILE A 464 9.44 15.40 -3.78
N MET A 465 10.60 16.02 -3.62
CA MET A 465 10.79 17.43 -3.93
C MET A 465 11.09 17.66 -5.40
N GLY A 466 10.29 18.54 -6.00
CA GLY A 466 10.45 19.08 -7.35
C GLY A 466 11.13 20.44 -7.35
N ASP A 467 11.15 21.09 -8.52
CA ASP A 467 11.69 22.45 -8.67
C ASP A 467 10.76 23.51 -8.04
N TYR A 468 9.51 23.16 -7.78
CA TYR A 468 8.58 23.96 -7.00
C TYR A 468 7.92 23.10 -5.90
N ILE A 469 7.76 23.67 -4.72
CA ILE A 469 7.02 23.05 -3.62
C ILE A 469 5.72 23.83 -3.46
N LEU A 470 4.59 23.20 -3.76
CA LEU A 470 3.28 23.81 -3.59
C LEU A 470 2.98 24.00 -2.10
N ARG A 471 2.45 25.19 -1.75
CA ARG A 471 2.23 25.63 -0.37
C ARG A 471 0.76 26.02 -0.15
N GLU A 472 0.38 26.19 1.13
CA GLU A 472 -0.93 26.69 1.53
C GLU A 472 -1.34 27.99 0.80
N GLN A 473 -0.39 28.95 0.71
CA GLN A 473 -0.69 30.26 0.13
C GLN A 473 -1.02 30.19 -1.36
N ASP A 474 -0.43 29.26 -2.09
CA ASP A 474 -0.74 29.06 -3.50
C ASP A 474 -2.20 28.68 -3.70
N LEU A 475 -2.78 27.94 -2.75
CA LEU A 475 -4.16 27.47 -2.76
C LEU A 475 -5.14 28.50 -2.17
N THR A 476 -4.76 29.19 -1.06
CA THR A 476 -5.65 30.11 -0.33
C THR A 476 -5.61 31.53 -0.86
N ARG A 477 -4.56 31.91 -1.60
CA ARG A 477 -4.37 33.20 -2.27
C ARG A 477 -3.84 32.93 -3.68
N PRO A 478 -4.69 32.45 -4.60
CA PRO A 478 -4.24 31.87 -5.86
C PRO A 478 -3.13 32.66 -6.55
N ILE A 479 -1.96 32.05 -6.70
CA ILE A 479 -0.82 32.58 -7.44
C ILE A 479 -0.77 31.81 -8.76
N HIS A 480 -1.03 32.51 -9.86
CA HIS A 480 -0.97 31.93 -11.19
C HIS A 480 0.49 31.73 -11.65
N HIS A 481 0.79 30.54 -12.08
CA HIS A 481 2.10 30.16 -12.63
C HIS A 481 2.04 30.00 -14.15
N GLU A 482 3.13 30.31 -14.82
CA GLU A 482 3.24 30.12 -16.28
C GLU A 482 3.15 28.65 -16.72
N ASP A 483 3.44 27.74 -15.78
CA ASP A 483 3.42 26.29 -15.94
C ASP A 483 2.19 25.61 -15.34
N GLU A 484 1.04 26.28 -15.32
CA GLU A 484 -0.24 25.73 -14.91
C GLU A 484 -0.63 24.49 -15.74
N THR A 485 -1.15 23.46 -15.04
CA THR A 485 -1.58 22.19 -15.63
C THR A 485 -3.02 21.84 -15.20
N CYS A 486 -3.21 20.63 -14.67
CA CYS A 486 -4.50 20.16 -14.17
C CYS A 486 -4.92 20.86 -12.87
N THR A 487 -6.22 20.91 -12.63
CA THR A 487 -6.82 21.67 -11.53
C THR A 487 -7.18 20.79 -10.36
N THR A 488 -6.71 21.15 -9.15
CA THR A 488 -7.30 20.61 -7.93
C THR A 488 -8.60 21.34 -7.59
N THR A 489 -9.58 20.58 -7.13
CA THR A 489 -10.92 21.07 -6.81
C THR A 489 -11.33 20.76 -5.37
N TRP A 490 -10.40 20.22 -4.60
CA TRP A 490 -10.63 19.82 -3.22
C TRP A 490 -10.14 20.92 -2.28
N ARG A 491 -10.88 21.17 -1.21
CA ARG A 491 -10.43 22.03 -0.12
C ARG A 491 -9.17 21.48 0.53
N ILE A 492 -8.44 22.29 1.28
CA ILE A 492 -7.38 21.79 2.15
C ILE A 492 -8.07 21.01 3.28
N ASP A 493 -7.88 19.71 3.30
CA ASP A 493 -8.53 18.75 4.17
C ASP A 493 -7.47 18.09 5.06
N GLN A 494 -7.28 18.64 6.26
CA GLN A 494 -6.35 18.18 7.26
C GLN A 494 -7.05 17.31 8.29
N HIS A 495 -6.43 16.20 8.68
CA HIS A 495 -6.97 15.27 9.66
C HIS A 495 -6.14 15.31 10.94
N TYR A 496 -6.84 15.30 12.07
CA TYR A 496 -6.25 15.32 13.40
C TYR A 496 -6.84 14.22 14.28
N PRO A 497 -6.08 13.69 15.28
CA PRO A 497 -6.60 12.70 16.21
C PRO A 497 -7.78 13.28 17.00
N MET A 498 -8.82 12.45 17.19
CA MET A 498 -10.01 12.85 17.90
C MET A 498 -9.79 12.83 19.41
N GLU A 499 -10.10 13.91 20.12
CA GLU A 499 -9.91 14.05 21.57
C GLU A 499 -10.57 12.91 22.36
N LYS A 500 -11.71 12.41 21.92
CA LYS A 500 -12.42 11.26 22.50
C LYS A 500 -11.51 10.05 22.74
N ASN A 501 -10.55 9.81 21.84
CA ASN A 501 -9.63 8.68 21.93
C ASN A 501 -8.23 9.06 22.46
N SER A 502 -7.82 10.33 22.36
CA SER A 502 -6.48 10.78 22.75
C SER A 502 -6.22 10.66 24.25
N LYS A 503 -7.27 10.83 25.08
CA LYS A 503 -7.14 10.81 26.53
C LYS A 503 -6.70 9.45 27.07
N ASP A 504 -7.36 8.37 26.60
CA ASP A 504 -7.16 7.02 27.12
C ASP A 504 -6.12 6.24 26.32
N TYR A 505 -5.84 6.67 25.07
CA TYR A 505 -4.94 6.03 24.13
C TYR A 505 -4.03 7.07 23.41
N PRO A 506 -3.23 7.84 24.15
CA PRO A 506 -2.37 8.86 23.53
C PRO A 506 -1.35 8.23 22.58
N ASN A 507 -1.25 8.77 21.36
CA ASN A 507 -0.50 8.26 20.20
C ASN A 507 -1.00 6.89 19.68
N GLN A 508 -2.16 6.44 20.14
CA GLN A 508 -2.85 5.25 19.65
C GLN A 508 -4.32 5.55 19.37
N GLU A 509 -4.62 6.78 18.96
CA GLU A 509 -5.93 7.19 18.53
C GLU A 509 -6.36 6.41 17.29
N TRP A 510 -7.64 6.09 17.18
CA TRP A 510 -8.20 5.37 16.03
C TRP A 510 -9.34 6.12 15.32
N LEU A 511 -9.67 7.30 15.82
CA LEU A 511 -10.63 8.19 15.18
C LEU A 511 -9.97 9.54 14.92
N SER A 512 -10.36 10.16 13.81
CA SER A 512 -9.93 11.50 13.42
C SER A 512 -11.10 12.43 13.17
N TYR A 513 -10.80 13.72 13.15
CA TYR A 513 -11.70 14.74 12.63
C TYR A 513 -10.99 15.56 11.55
N GLY A 514 -11.78 16.02 10.58
CA GLY A 514 -11.27 16.86 9.48
C GLY A 514 -11.36 18.35 9.81
N VAL A 515 -10.30 19.10 9.55
CA VAL A 515 -10.28 20.56 9.49
C VAL A 515 -10.21 20.99 8.03
N LEU A 516 -11.24 21.68 7.58
CA LEU A 516 -11.51 21.92 6.18
C LEU A 516 -11.35 23.42 5.87
N THR A 517 -10.34 23.77 5.07
CA THR A 517 -10.12 25.14 4.62
C THR A 517 -10.56 25.28 3.16
N PRO A 518 -11.59 26.07 2.86
CA PRO A 518 -12.04 26.31 1.49
C PRO A 518 -10.94 26.95 0.64
N ILE A 519 -10.87 26.52 -0.62
CA ILE A 519 -10.04 27.14 -1.65
C ILE A 519 -10.86 27.35 -2.92
N ASP A 520 -10.44 28.27 -3.79
CA ASP A 520 -10.88 28.28 -5.17
C ASP A 520 -10.22 27.13 -5.94
N PHE A 521 -10.81 26.73 -7.06
CA PHE A 521 -10.18 25.75 -7.95
C PHE A 521 -8.84 26.29 -8.43
N TYR A 522 -7.81 25.45 -8.32
CA TYR A 522 -6.43 25.87 -8.52
C TYR A 522 -5.67 24.96 -9.48
N ALA A 523 -5.13 25.56 -10.53
CA ALA A 523 -4.30 24.85 -11.50
C ALA A 523 -2.89 24.63 -10.94
N LEU A 524 -2.47 23.36 -10.91
CA LEU A 524 -1.21 22.94 -10.31
C LEU A 524 -0.03 23.23 -11.23
N PRO A 525 1.10 23.77 -10.72
CA PRO A 525 2.27 24.01 -11.52
C PRO A 525 2.99 22.69 -11.87
N TYR A 526 3.40 22.54 -13.12
CA TYR A 526 4.09 21.35 -13.64
C TYR A 526 5.38 21.02 -12.89
N ARG A 527 6.10 22.04 -12.39
CA ARG A 527 7.32 21.87 -11.59
C ARG A 527 7.14 21.06 -10.30
N CYS A 528 5.91 20.77 -9.89
CA CYS A 528 5.61 19.87 -8.79
C CYS A 528 5.61 18.39 -9.19
N PHE A 529 5.71 18.04 -10.48
CA PHE A 529 5.47 16.70 -11.02
C PHE A 529 6.73 15.98 -11.49
N TYR A 530 7.90 16.53 -11.29
CA TYR A 530 9.17 15.88 -11.58
C TYR A 530 10.19 16.13 -10.45
N SER A 531 11.11 15.18 -10.28
CA SER A 531 12.17 15.29 -9.28
C SER A 531 13.18 16.38 -9.64
N LYS A 532 13.58 17.16 -8.65
CA LYS A 532 14.70 18.12 -8.82
C LYS A 532 16.06 17.42 -8.89
N ASP A 533 16.17 16.21 -8.34
CA ASP A 533 17.43 15.49 -8.15
C ASP A 533 17.67 14.37 -9.18
N ILE A 534 16.58 13.75 -9.67
CA ILE A 534 16.64 12.62 -10.60
C ILE A 534 16.18 13.09 -11.98
N SER A 535 17.11 13.19 -12.91
CA SER A 535 16.93 13.93 -14.18
C SER A 535 15.91 13.33 -15.14
N ASN A 536 15.52 12.06 -14.99
CA ASN A 536 14.55 11.37 -15.85
C ASN A 536 13.33 10.82 -15.08
N MET A 537 13.05 11.37 -13.88
CA MET A 537 11.96 10.88 -13.03
C MET A 537 10.86 11.91 -12.84
N PHE A 538 9.63 11.47 -13.10
CA PHE A 538 8.38 12.14 -12.75
C PHE A 538 7.80 11.62 -11.44
N MET A 539 6.82 12.35 -10.87
CA MET A 539 5.98 11.93 -9.78
C MET A 539 4.51 12.17 -10.12
N ALA A 540 3.65 11.20 -9.82
CA ALA A 540 2.22 11.39 -9.94
C ALA A 540 1.47 10.69 -8.81
N GLY A 541 0.57 11.43 -8.16
CA GLY A 541 -0.17 10.95 -7.00
C GLY A 541 -0.04 11.88 -5.80
N ARG A 542 -0.21 11.33 -4.60
CA ARG A 542 -0.07 12.11 -3.35
C ARG A 542 1.39 12.45 -2.99
N ASN A 543 2.36 11.81 -3.63
CA ASN A 543 3.79 11.97 -3.39
C ASN A 543 4.48 13.06 -4.22
N ILE A 544 3.72 13.94 -4.87
CA ILE A 544 4.24 15.10 -5.60
C ILE A 544 4.86 16.15 -4.67
N SER A 545 5.50 17.17 -5.25
CA SER A 545 6.22 18.21 -4.50
C SER A 545 5.28 19.24 -3.88
N VAL A 546 4.87 18.99 -2.64
CA VAL A 546 3.94 19.81 -1.86
C VAL A 546 4.32 19.84 -0.39
N THR A 547 3.89 20.85 0.36
CA THR A 547 3.91 20.84 1.84
C THR A 547 2.84 19.90 2.39
N HIS A 548 2.93 19.54 3.68
CA HIS A 548 1.86 18.80 4.37
C HIS A 548 0.50 19.48 4.22
N ILE A 549 0.45 20.80 4.37
CA ILE A 549 -0.81 21.56 4.29
C ILE A 549 -1.39 21.51 2.87
N ALA A 550 -0.59 21.80 1.85
CA ALA A 550 -1.04 21.78 0.46
C ALA A 550 -1.44 20.37 -0.01
N LEU A 551 -0.83 19.32 0.54
CA LEU A 551 -1.20 17.93 0.27
C LEU A 551 -2.68 17.67 0.57
N GLY A 552 -3.24 18.30 1.59
CA GLY A 552 -4.64 18.18 1.95
C GLY A 552 -5.60 18.42 0.79
N SER A 553 -5.22 19.27 -0.18
CA SER A 553 -6.02 19.54 -1.39
C SER A 553 -5.68 18.59 -2.54
N THR A 554 -4.42 18.22 -2.71
CA THR A 554 -3.94 17.55 -3.94
C THR A 554 -4.02 16.04 -3.92
N ARG A 555 -4.16 15.42 -2.73
CA ARG A 555 -4.13 13.96 -2.51
C ARG A 555 -5.35 13.19 -3.00
N VAL A 556 -6.46 13.86 -3.29
CA VAL A 556 -7.68 13.16 -3.72
C VAL A 556 -7.50 12.51 -5.08
N MET A 557 -8.07 11.31 -5.24
CA MET A 557 -7.68 10.41 -6.32
C MET A 557 -7.99 10.93 -7.72
N ARG A 558 -8.99 11.79 -7.92
CA ARG A 558 -9.22 12.40 -9.23
C ARG A 558 -8.15 13.43 -9.56
N THR A 559 -7.76 14.29 -8.62
CA THR A 559 -6.61 15.18 -8.80
C THR A 559 -5.35 14.37 -9.11
N CYS A 560 -5.10 13.28 -8.36
CA CYS A 560 -3.97 12.37 -8.63
C CYS A 560 -4.03 11.75 -10.05
N GLY A 561 -5.23 11.39 -10.52
CA GLY A 561 -5.40 10.86 -11.87
C GLY A 561 -5.15 11.89 -12.96
N LEU A 562 -5.59 13.14 -12.74
CA LEU A 562 -5.29 14.27 -13.64
C LEU A 562 -3.78 14.54 -13.71
N ILE A 563 -3.09 14.54 -12.55
CA ILE A 563 -1.62 14.65 -12.50
C ILE A 563 -0.98 13.51 -13.31
N GLY A 564 -1.46 12.28 -13.15
CA GLY A 564 -0.99 11.13 -13.92
C GLY A 564 -1.14 11.34 -15.43
N GLU A 565 -2.30 11.82 -15.90
CA GLU A 565 -2.54 12.12 -17.31
C GLU A 565 -1.53 13.17 -17.84
N VAL A 566 -1.30 14.24 -17.09
CA VAL A 566 -0.30 15.28 -17.45
C VAL A 566 1.11 14.70 -17.49
N VAL A 567 1.50 13.88 -16.53
CA VAL A 567 2.81 13.23 -16.47
C VAL A 567 3.02 12.30 -17.67
N GLY A 568 2.02 11.50 -18.05
CA GLY A 568 2.08 10.66 -19.25
C GLY A 568 2.25 11.47 -20.54
N MET A 569 1.58 12.64 -20.64
CA MET A 569 1.77 13.59 -21.75
C MET A 569 3.18 14.19 -21.76
N ALA A 570 3.67 14.60 -20.58
CA ALA A 570 5.02 15.18 -20.44
C ALA A 570 6.12 14.15 -20.83
N ALA A 571 5.95 12.88 -20.45
CA ALA A 571 6.85 11.81 -20.88
C ALA A 571 6.87 11.66 -22.40
N ALA A 572 5.73 11.82 -23.08
CA ALA A 572 5.67 11.82 -24.55
C ALA A 572 6.37 13.03 -25.18
N VAL A 573 6.26 14.21 -24.55
CA VAL A 573 7.01 15.41 -24.99
C VAL A 573 8.51 15.19 -24.83
N CYS A 574 8.95 14.63 -23.69
CA CYS A 574 10.36 14.26 -23.45
C CYS A 574 10.88 13.29 -24.49
N ALA A 575 10.15 12.21 -24.76
CA ALA A 575 10.57 11.18 -25.71
C ALA A 575 10.70 11.72 -27.15
N ARG A 576 9.76 12.58 -27.55
CA ARG A 576 9.74 13.22 -28.88
C ARG A 576 10.93 14.14 -29.12
N ASN A 577 11.33 14.87 -28.08
CA ASN A 577 12.37 15.91 -28.16
C ASN A 577 13.74 15.45 -27.60
N ASN A 578 13.83 14.21 -27.11
CA ASN A 578 14.99 13.69 -26.37
C ASN A 578 15.39 14.63 -25.21
N ALA A 579 14.41 15.07 -24.46
CA ALA A 579 14.47 16.10 -23.42
C ALA A 579 14.27 15.49 -22.02
N THR A 580 14.72 16.21 -20.99
CA THR A 580 14.42 15.84 -19.60
C THR A 580 13.04 16.37 -19.17
N PRO A 581 12.45 15.85 -18.06
CA PRO A 581 11.27 16.45 -17.43
C PRO A 581 11.38 17.96 -17.18
N ARG A 582 12.56 18.45 -16.75
CA ARG A 582 12.83 19.87 -16.53
C ARG A 582 12.85 20.67 -17.84
N ASP A 583 13.35 20.09 -18.93
CA ASP A 583 13.34 20.74 -20.24
C ASP A 583 11.93 20.95 -20.80
N VAL A 584 10.96 20.12 -20.38
CA VAL A 584 9.55 20.35 -20.72
C VAL A 584 9.09 21.70 -20.16
N TYR A 585 9.43 22.01 -18.91
CA TYR A 585 9.14 23.31 -18.32
C TYR A 585 9.89 24.44 -19.05
N THR A 586 11.21 24.30 -19.21
CA THR A 586 12.06 25.41 -19.65
C THR A 586 11.98 25.70 -21.16
N THR A 587 11.63 24.70 -21.97
CA THR A 587 11.74 24.79 -23.43
C THR A 587 10.49 24.30 -24.18
N TYR A 588 9.82 23.24 -23.72
CA TYR A 588 8.79 22.54 -24.47
C TYR A 588 7.40 22.63 -23.82
N PHE A 589 7.17 23.60 -22.95
CA PHE A 589 5.91 23.68 -22.21
C PHE A 589 4.68 23.93 -23.09
N GLU A 590 4.84 24.65 -24.23
CA GLU A 590 3.77 24.84 -25.20
C GLU A 590 3.35 23.52 -25.88
N ASP A 591 4.30 22.59 -26.11
CA ASP A 591 3.98 21.24 -26.62
C ASP A 591 3.10 20.48 -25.62
N LEU A 592 3.40 20.57 -24.32
CA LEU A 592 2.59 19.98 -23.26
C LEU A 592 1.20 20.62 -23.17
N LYS A 593 1.11 21.96 -23.26
CA LYS A 593 -0.18 22.69 -23.29
C LYS A 593 -1.05 22.23 -24.46
N GLU A 594 -0.45 21.99 -25.63
CA GLU A 594 -1.19 21.49 -26.79
C GLU A 594 -1.80 20.10 -26.51
N LEU A 595 -1.05 19.20 -25.88
CA LEU A 595 -1.56 17.88 -25.49
C LEU A 595 -2.66 17.99 -24.45
N MET A 596 -2.50 18.84 -23.41
CA MET A 596 -3.52 19.03 -22.38
C MET A 596 -4.82 19.63 -22.94
N ARG A 597 -4.75 20.52 -23.96
CA ARG A 597 -5.95 21.04 -24.65
C ARG A 597 -6.70 19.94 -25.40
N LYS A 598 -5.99 18.92 -25.89
CA LYS A 598 -6.60 17.77 -26.62
C LYS A 598 -7.12 16.69 -25.68
N GLY A 599 -6.43 16.45 -24.58
CA GLY A 599 -6.66 15.31 -23.70
C GLY A 599 -6.21 13.98 -24.35
N THR A 600 -6.22 12.91 -23.58
CA THR A 600 -5.91 11.54 -24.04
C THR A 600 -7.04 10.55 -23.78
N GLY A 601 -8.04 10.95 -23.01
CA GLY A 601 -9.20 10.12 -22.72
C GLY A 601 -10.25 10.13 -23.84
N ARG A 602 -11.10 9.11 -23.84
CA ARG A 602 -12.22 8.94 -24.78
C ARG A 602 -13.40 9.81 -24.37
N THR A 603 -13.81 10.71 -25.23
CA THR A 603 -14.94 11.63 -24.99
C THR A 603 -16.32 10.98 -25.23
N ASP A 604 -16.37 9.80 -25.87
CA ASP A 604 -17.59 9.04 -26.14
C ASP A 604 -18.02 8.13 -24.96
N VAL A 605 -17.22 8.04 -23.89
CA VAL A 605 -17.59 7.31 -22.68
C VAL A 605 -18.55 8.16 -21.84
N PRO A 606 -19.76 7.68 -21.54
CA PRO A 606 -20.72 8.44 -20.74
C PRO A 606 -20.15 8.80 -19.36
N TYR A 607 -20.38 10.03 -18.94
CA TYR A 607 -20.06 10.45 -17.57
C TYR A 607 -21.17 9.96 -16.63
N THR A 608 -20.91 8.85 -15.94
CA THR A 608 -21.87 8.21 -15.03
C THR A 608 -21.71 8.61 -13.58
N GLN A 609 -20.75 9.49 -13.27
CA GLN A 609 -20.28 9.79 -11.93
C GLN A 609 -20.74 11.18 -11.43
N PHE A 610 -22.02 11.53 -11.63
CA PHE A 610 -22.61 12.83 -11.24
C PHE A 610 -22.53 13.12 -9.74
N TYR A 611 -22.43 12.14 -8.91
CA TYR A 611 -22.29 12.22 -7.47
C TYR A 611 -20.94 12.80 -7.00
N HIS A 612 -20.00 13.02 -7.92
CA HIS A 612 -18.73 13.68 -7.61
C HIS A 612 -18.78 15.21 -7.82
N GLN A 613 -19.91 15.76 -8.18
CA GLN A 613 -20.10 17.20 -8.14
C GLN A 613 -20.12 17.63 -6.66
N VAL A 614 -18.97 18.02 -6.19
CA VAL A 614 -18.82 18.69 -4.90
C VAL A 614 -19.31 20.11 -5.14
N ASP A 615 -20.21 20.60 -4.31
CA ASP A 615 -20.56 22.01 -4.35
C ASP A 615 -19.32 22.88 -4.03
N ARG A 616 -19.37 24.18 -4.25
CA ARG A 616 -18.25 25.10 -3.99
C ARG A 616 -17.78 25.08 -2.53
N THR A 617 -18.53 24.48 -1.62
CA THR A 617 -18.18 24.31 -0.20
C THR A 617 -17.44 23.00 0.07
N GLY A 618 -17.29 22.14 -0.93
CA GLY A 618 -16.59 20.85 -0.82
C GLY A 618 -17.40 19.75 -0.14
N HIS A 619 -18.69 19.92 0.05
CA HIS A 619 -19.54 18.83 0.54
C HIS A 619 -19.87 17.90 -0.61
N GLN A 620 -19.54 16.62 -0.45
CA GLN A 620 -20.15 15.58 -1.28
C GLN A 620 -21.66 15.61 -1.02
N ALA A 621 -22.46 15.54 -2.08
CA ALA A 621 -23.86 15.22 -1.92
C ALA A 621 -23.89 13.85 -1.21
N GLU A 622 -24.22 13.86 0.09
CA GLU A 622 -24.34 12.66 0.86
C GLU A 622 -25.35 11.74 0.18
N ASP A 623 -25.07 10.44 0.19
CA ASP A 623 -26.01 9.38 -0.13
C ASP A 623 -27.34 9.64 0.63
N ARG A 624 -28.35 10.17 -0.04
CA ARG A 624 -29.72 10.14 0.40
C ARG A 624 -30.40 8.87 -0.10
#